data_d631fa39acbc023314150652ebb421c1
#
_entry.id   d631fa39acbc023314150652ebb421c1
#
_cell.length_a   1.000
_cell.length_b   1.000
_cell.length_c   1.000
_cell.angle_alpha   90.00
_cell.angle_beta   90.00
_cell.angle_gamma   90.00
#
_symmetry.space_group_name_H-M   'P 1'
#
loop_
_entity.id
_entity.type
_entity.pdbx_description
1 polymer ?
#
loop_
_entity_poly.entity_id
_entity_poly.type
_entity_poly.pdbx_seq_one_letter_code
_entity_poly.pdbx_strand_id
1 'polypeptide(L)'
;NDVALVPDVLEKGVEWLRRYQAEQVQMIKNALIPTKPQGLRWKNYADNLDALVYMVLVDADVVNSEMNEFLYRDRTHLAVYSLAMYGVALHKQGDQQAKLDMVGRNIGQYVQQDEENQTAWLNLPTGYWWHWYGSEFEAHAYFLKLLSRTNPDAALTSRLVKYLLNNRKHATYWNSTRD
;
A
#
# COMPACT_ATOMS: atom_id res chain seq x y z
N ASN A 1 -4.06 -8.76 22.57
CA ASN A 1 -5.42 -8.31 22.93
C ASN A 1 -6.40 -9.19 22.17
N ASP A 2 -6.95 -10.21 22.88
CA ASP A 2 -8.00 -11.08 22.33
C ASP A 2 -9.31 -10.31 22.30
N VAL A 3 -9.55 -9.59 21.22
CA VAL A 3 -10.87 -9.01 20.96
C VAL A 3 -11.75 -10.13 20.43
N ALA A 4 -12.77 -10.51 21.18
CA ALA A 4 -13.77 -11.46 20.71
C ALA A 4 -14.54 -10.84 19.54
N LEU A 5 -14.29 -11.34 18.33
CA LEU A 5 -15.06 -10.96 17.15
C LEU A 5 -16.40 -11.70 17.15
N VAL A 6 -17.45 -11.01 16.67
CA VAL A 6 -18.73 -11.67 16.39
C VAL A 6 -18.45 -12.81 15.39
N PRO A 7 -19.01 -14.01 15.59
CA PRO A 7 -18.84 -15.12 14.66
C PRO A 7 -19.10 -14.70 13.21
N ASP A 8 -18.29 -15.19 12.28
CA ASP A 8 -18.38 -14.99 10.82
C ASP A 8 -18.12 -13.56 10.32
N VAL A 9 -17.84 -12.55 11.17
CA VAL A 9 -17.58 -11.17 10.69
C VAL A 9 -16.36 -11.11 9.81
N LEU A 10 -15.28 -11.76 10.21
CA LEU A 10 -14.04 -11.78 9.44
C LEU A 10 -14.25 -12.49 8.09
N GLU A 11 -14.85 -13.67 8.11
CA GLU A 11 -15.12 -14.44 6.89
C GLU A 11 -16.01 -13.69 5.92
N LYS A 12 -17.10 -13.08 6.42
CA LYS A 12 -17.98 -12.23 5.60
C LYS A 12 -17.27 -11.01 5.04
N GLY A 13 -16.38 -10.40 5.82
CA GLY A 13 -15.54 -9.28 5.39
C GLY A 13 -14.61 -9.68 4.26
N VAL A 14 -13.88 -10.79 4.40
CA VAL A 14 -12.99 -11.33 3.37
C VAL A 14 -13.75 -11.66 2.10
N GLU A 15 -14.91 -12.33 2.22
CA GLU A 15 -15.73 -12.67 1.05
C GLU A 15 -16.28 -11.43 0.34
N TRP A 16 -16.66 -10.40 1.09
CA TRP A 16 -17.08 -9.11 0.49
C TRP A 16 -15.92 -8.45 -0.26
N LEU A 17 -14.73 -8.38 0.33
CA LEU A 17 -13.53 -7.82 -0.31
C LEU A 17 -13.11 -8.62 -1.56
N ARG A 18 -13.25 -9.95 -1.51
CA ARG A 18 -12.97 -10.83 -2.66
C ARG A 18 -13.89 -10.52 -3.84
N ARG A 19 -15.20 -10.36 -3.58
CA ARG A 19 -16.17 -9.96 -4.62
C ARG A 19 -15.89 -8.56 -5.15
N TYR A 20 -15.63 -7.61 -4.24
CA TYR A 20 -15.24 -6.26 -4.62
C TYR A 20 -14.01 -6.27 -5.55
N GLN A 21 -12.96 -7.00 -5.19
CA GLN A 21 -11.75 -7.09 -6.02
C GLN A 21 -12.02 -7.72 -7.38
N ALA A 22 -12.86 -8.75 -7.46
CA ALA A 22 -13.24 -9.36 -8.74
C ALA A 22 -13.99 -8.36 -9.64
N GLU A 23 -14.86 -7.52 -9.09
CA GLU A 23 -15.50 -6.43 -9.85
C GLU A 23 -14.47 -5.41 -10.34
N GLN A 24 -13.47 -5.02 -9.53
CA GLN A 24 -12.43 -4.09 -9.96
C GLN A 24 -11.58 -4.68 -11.10
N VAL A 25 -11.20 -5.95 -11.00
CA VAL A 25 -10.51 -6.67 -12.08
C VAL A 25 -11.34 -6.62 -13.36
N GLN A 26 -12.64 -6.91 -13.27
CA GLN A 26 -13.53 -6.86 -14.45
C GLN A 26 -13.62 -5.43 -15.01
N MET A 27 -13.69 -4.41 -14.19
CA MET A 27 -13.72 -3.01 -14.64
C MET A 27 -12.42 -2.63 -15.40
N ILE A 28 -11.27 -3.10 -14.95
CA ILE A 28 -9.99 -2.85 -15.64
C ILE A 28 -9.98 -3.59 -16.99
N LYS A 29 -10.48 -4.82 -17.06
CA LYS A 29 -10.64 -5.57 -18.33
C LYS A 29 -11.61 -4.87 -19.29
N ASN A 30 -12.70 -4.33 -18.76
CA ASN A 30 -13.69 -3.61 -19.56
C ASN A 30 -13.10 -2.35 -20.22
N ALA A 31 -12.09 -1.73 -19.61
CA ALA A 31 -11.41 -0.59 -20.22
C ALA A 31 -10.75 -0.93 -21.56
N LEU A 32 -10.37 -2.20 -21.79
CA LEU A 32 -9.73 -2.68 -23.00
C LEU A 32 -10.73 -2.91 -24.17
N ILE A 33 -12.03 -2.87 -23.90
CA ILE A 33 -13.06 -3.05 -24.92
C ILE A 33 -13.12 -1.78 -25.78
N PRO A 34 -12.88 -1.86 -27.12
CA PRO A 34 -12.84 -0.67 -27.98
C PRO A 34 -14.16 0.11 -28.00
N THR A 35 -15.28 -0.60 -28.16
CA THR A 35 -16.61 -0.01 -28.15
C THR A 35 -17.38 -0.49 -26.94
N LYS A 36 -17.51 0.38 -25.95
CA LYS A 36 -18.13 0.05 -24.66
C LYS A 36 -19.66 0.12 -24.76
N PRO A 37 -20.39 -0.94 -24.38
CA PRO A 37 -21.85 -0.88 -24.24
C PRO A 37 -22.28 0.22 -23.26
N GLN A 38 -23.46 0.79 -23.49
CA GLN A 38 -24.04 1.75 -22.55
C GLN A 38 -24.19 1.15 -21.15
N GLY A 39 -23.77 1.89 -20.13
CA GLY A 39 -23.86 1.44 -18.74
C GLY A 39 -22.72 0.50 -18.29
N LEU A 40 -21.80 0.12 -19.17
CA LEU A 40 -20.65 -0.69 -18.76
C LEU A 40 -19.72 0.10 -17.84
N ARG A 41 -19.51 -0.40 -16.62
CA ARG A 41 -18.54 0.17 -15.67
C ARG A 41 -17.12 -0.25 -16.07
N TRP A 42 -16.20 0.71 -16.06
CA TRP A 42 -14.80 0.47 -16.38
C TRP A 42 -13.88 1.46 -15.65
N LYS A 43 -12.61 1.10 -15.49
CA LYS A 43 -11.54 1.99 -15.06
C LYS A 43 -10.22 1.64 -15.77
N ASN A 44 -9.38 2.63 -16.05
CA ASN A 44 -8.19 2.45 -16.87
C ASN A 44 -7.06 1.67 -16.19
N TYR A 45 -6.94 1.78 -14.87
CA TYR A 45 -5.82 1.22 -14.11
C TYR A 45 -6.24 0.86 -12.69
N ALA A 46 -5.45 0.00 -12.06
CA ALA A 46 -5.56 -0.28 -10.64
C ALA A 46 -5.18 0.97 -9.82
N ASP A 47 -5.88 1.19 -8.73
CA ASP A 47 -5.73 2.38 -7.89
C ASP A 47 -5.28 2.05 -6.45
N ASN A 48 -5.21 3.10 -5.62
CA ASN A 48 -4.74 2.98 -4.24
C ASN A 48 -5.64 2.07 -3.38
N LEU A 49 -6.95 2.07 -3.63
CA LEU A 49 -7.89 1.21 -2.90
C LEU A 49 -7.71 -0.26 -3.31
N ASP A 50 -7.41 -0.53 -4.59
CA ASP A 50 -7.10 -1.89 -5.04
C ASP A 50 -5.85 -2.43 -4.34
N ALA A 51 -4.82 -1.60 -4.13
CA ALA A 51 -3.61 -2.01 -3.41
C ALA A 51 -3.90 -2.34 -1.94
N LEU A 52 -4.72 -1.54 -1.26
CA LEU A 52 -5.17 -1.80 0.11
C LEU A 52 -5.95 -3.12 0.19
N VAL A 53 -6.96 -3.28 -0.66
CA VAL A 53 -7.79 -4.50 -0.69
C VAL A 53 -6.95 -5.73 -0.99
N TYR A 54 -6.02 -5.61 -1.95
CA TYR A 54 -5.10 -6.68 -2.29
C TYR A 54 -4.23 -7.09 -1.09
N MET A 55 -3.64 -6.13 -0.37
CA MET A 55 -2.85 -6.40 0.82
C MET A 55 -3.68 -7.12 1.90
N VAL A 56 -4.89 -6.66 2.17
CA VAL A 56 -5.77 -7.26 3.18
C VAL A 56 -6.17 -8.69 2.79
N LEU A 57 -6.49 -8.93 1.52
CA LEU A 57 -6.82 -10.26 1.03
C LEU A 57 -5.64 -11.22 1.07
N VAL A 58 -4.44 -10.77 0.70
CA VAL A 58 -3.22 -11.57 0.82
C VAL A 58 -2.90 -11.88 2.29
N ASP A 59 -3.15 -10.96 3.22
CA ASP A 59 -3.02 -11.23 4.67
C ASP A 59 -4.00 -12.33 5.13
N ALA A 60 -5.16 -12.48 4.47
CA ALA A 60 -6.13 -13.56 4.67
C ALA A 60 -5.89 -14.79 3.76
N ASP A 61 -4.71 -14.93 3.18
CA ASP A 61 -4.30 -16.01 2.26
C ASP A 61 -5.15 -16.13 0.98
N VAL A 62 -5.78 -15.03 0.56
CA VAL A 62 -6.54 -14.93 -0.69
C VAL A 62 -5.75 -14.13 -1.71
N VAL A 63 -5.23 -14.79 -2.74
CA VAL A 63 -4.44 -14.19 -3.82
C VAL A 63 -5.25 -14.11 -5.10
N ASN A 64 -5.25 -12.94 -5.74
CA ASN A 64 -5.78 -12.72 -7.09
C ASN A 64 -4.63 -12.36 -8.03
N SER A 65 -4.24 -13.28 -8.89
CA SER A 65 -3.11 -13.11 -9.81
C SER A 65 -3.34 -11.99 -10.83
N GLU A 66 -4.56 -11.79 -11.32
CA GLU A 66 -4.86 -10.73 -12.27
C GLU A 66 -4.74 -9.34 -11.63
N MET A 67 -5.24 -9.16 -10.40
CA MET A 67 -5.05 -7.91 -9.67
C MET A 67 -3.58 -7.67 -9.37
N ASN A 68 -2.80 -8.71 -9.03
CA ASN A 68 -1.35 -8.59 -8.89
C ASN A 68 -0.69 -8.02 -10.15
N GLU A 69 -1.02 -8.56 -11.33
CA GLU A 69 -0.48 -8.06 -12.60
C GLU A 69 -0.91 -6.62 -12.89
N PHE A 70 -2.15 -6.25 -12.60
CA PHE A 70 -2.63 -4.89 -12.79
C PHE A 70 -1.94 -3.90 -11.85
N LEU A 71 -1.79 -4.22 -10.56
CA LEU A 71 -1.06 -3.38 -9.61
C LEU A 71 0.41 -3.19 -10.03
N TYR A 72 1.04 -4.26 -10.52
CA TYR A 72 2.42 -4.16 -11.01
C TYR A 72 2.53 -3.33 -12.29
N ARG A 73 1.63 -3.52 -13.24
CA ARG A 73 1.55 -2.74 -14.48
C ARG A 73 1.38 -1.24 -14.17
N ASP A 74 0.46 -0.93 -13.26
CA ASP A 74 -0.02 0.42 -12.98
C ASP A 74 0.71 1.08 -11.79
N ARG A 75 1.78 0.47 -11.28
CA ARG A 75 2.50 0.90 -10.07
C ARG A 75 2.96 2.35 -10.07
N THR A 76 3.20 2.94 -11.24
CA THR A 76 3.60 4.35 -11.36
C THR A 76 2.46 5.34 -11.15
N HIS A 77 1.21 4.86 -11.15
CA HIS A 77 0.02 5.65 -10.81
C HIS A 77 -0.36 5.54 -9.32
N LEU A 78 0.25 4.61 -8.60
CA LEU A 78 -0.02 4.41 -7.18
C LEU A 78 0.70 5.46 -6.33
N ALA A 79 0.04 5.93 -5.28
CA ALA A 79 0.68 6.71 -4.24
C ALA A 79 1.72 5.86 -3.48
N VAL A 80 2.71 6.50 -2.88
CA VAL A 80 3.83 5.80 -2.21
C VAL A 80 3.34 4.88 -1.09
N TYR A 81 2.34 5.28 -0.30
CA TYR A 81 1.74 4.41 0.72
C TYR A 81 1.14 3.14 0.12
N SER A 82 0.48 3.25 -1.02
CA SER A 82 -0.13 2.11 -1.72
C SER A 82 0.91 1.20 -2.38
N LEU A 83 2.01 1.78 -2.88
CA LEU A 83 3.17 0.98 -3.30
C LEU A 83 3.75 0.17 -2.14
N ALA A 84 3.86 0.78 -0.95
CA ALA A 84 4.33 0.07 0.22
C ALA A 84 3.37 -1.03 0.67
N MET A 85 2.04 -0.80 0.63
CA MET A 85 1.02 -1.83 0.86
C MET A 85 1.15 -2.99 -0.11
N TYR A 86 1.30 -2.69 -1.40
CA TYR A 86 1.52 -3.71 -2.43
C TYR A 86 2.82 -4.49 -2.17
N GLY A 87 3.92 -3.81 -1.80
CA GLY A 87 5.17 -4.45 -1.42
C GLY A 87 5.03 -5.40 -0.22
N VAL A 88 4.25 -5.02 0.79
CA VAL A 88 3.92 -5.89 1.94
C VAL A 88 3.20 -7.16 1.49
N ALA A 89 2.24 -7.06 0.56
CA ALA A 89 1.54 -8.20 -0.01
C ALA A 89 2.48 -9.11 -0.81
N LEU A 90 3.33 -8.54 -1.67
CA LEU A 90 4.32 -9.30 -2.45
C LEU A 90 5.30 -10.07 -1.56
N HIS A 91 5.78 -9.43 -0.48
CA HIS A 91 6.65 -10.09 0.49
C HIS A 91 5.97 -11.28 1.16
N LYS A 92 4.70 -11.13 1.57
CA LYS A 92 3.94 -12.25 2.17
C LYS A 92 3.75 -13.42 1.21
N GLN A 93 3.60 -13.19 -0.08
CA GLN A 93 3.47 -14.27 -1.08
C GLN A 93 4.77 -15.07 -1.25
N GLY A 94 5.94 -14.44 -1.08
CA GLY A 94 7.24 -15.10 -1.07
C GLY A 94 7.83 -15.46 -2.43
N ASP A 95 7.04 -15.51 -3.50
CA ASP A 95 7.44 -15.91 -4.86
C ASP A 95 7.54 -14.73 -5.85
N GLN A 96 7.45 -13.49 -5.37
CA GLN A 96 7.35 -12.28 -6.18
C GLN A 96 8.56 -11.33 -6.04
N GLN A 97 9.77 -11.88 -5.81
CA GLN A 97 10.95 -11.08 -5.48
C GLN A 97 11.26 -10.00 -6.52
N ALA A 98 11.19 -10.30 -7.81
CA ALA A 98 11.47 -9.33 -8.87
C ALA A 98 10.52 -8.12 -8.85
N LYS A 99 9.23 -8.35 -8.56
CA LYS A 99 8.23 -7.28 -8.39
C LYS A 99 8.49 -6.50 -7.11
N LEU A 100 8.82 -7.18 -6.03
CA LEU A 100 9.15 -6.56 -4.74
C LEU A 100 10.36 -5.63 -4.87
N ASP A 101 11.42 -6.06 -5.55
CA ASP A 101 12.62 -5.25 -5.81
C ASP A 101 12.28 -4.01 -6.65
N MET A 102 11.39 -4.15 -7.63
CA MET A 102 10.95 -3.00 -8.44
C MET A 102 10.13 -2.01 -7.61
N VAL A 103 9.22 -2.49 -6.78
CA VAL A 103 8.45 -1.65 -5.84
C VAL A 103 9.40 -0.94 -4.88
N GLY A 104 10.37 -1.64 -4.31
CA GLY A 104 11.41 -1.05 -3.46
C GLY A 104 12.19 0.07 -4.15
N ARG A 105 12.59 -0.13 -5.41
CA ARG A 105 13.24 0.93 -6.21
C ARG A 105 12.31 2.12 -6.48
N ASN A 106 11.03 1.89 -6.78
CA ASN A 106 10.08 2.97 -6.99
C ASN A 106 9.85 3.81 -5.72
N ILE A 107 9.82 3.20 -4.53
CA ILE A 107 9.72 3.94 -3.26
C ILE A 107 11.06 4.61 -2.94
N GLY A 108 12.18 3.92 -3.19
CA GLY A 108 13.53 4.38 -2.85
C GLY A 108 13.91 5.73 -3.47
N GLN A 109 13.34 6.08 -4.63
CA GLN A 109 13.61 7.39 -5.26
C GLN A 109 13.08 8.59 -4.45
N TYR A 110 12.15 8.36 -3.52
CA TYR A 110 11.63 9.40 -2.62
C TYR A 110 12.41 9.48 -1.30
N VAL A 111 13.30 8.52 -1.02
CA VAL A 111 14.04 8.48 0.25
C VAL A 111 15.08 9.58 0.29
N GLN A 112 15.02 10.38 1.34
CA GLN A 112 16.05 11.34 1.73
C GLN A 112 16.66 10.91 3.05
N GLN A 113 17.94 11.20 3.26
CA GLN A 113 18.66 10.88 4.48
C GLN A 113 19.41 12.11 5.00
N ASP A 114 19.40 12.28 6.31
CA ASP A 114 20.20 13.26 7.02
C ASP A 114 21.24 12.50 7.85
N GLU A 115 22.50 12.65 7.46
CA GLU A 115 23.63 11.98 8.12
C GLU A 115 23.96 12.59 9.49
N GLU A 116 23.74 13.89 9.65
CA GLU A 116 24.03 14.58 10.92
C GLU A 116 23.05 14.11 12.01
N ASN A 117 21.75 14.08 11.70
CA ASN A 117 20.71 13.67 12.61
C ASN A 117 20.44 12.16 12.58
N GLN A 118 21.07 11.42 11.68
CA GLN A 118 20.84 9.98 11.47
C GLN A 118 19.36 9.65 11.31
N THR A 119 18.66 10.45 10.47
CA THR A 119 17.25 10.27 10.13
C THR A 119 17.08 9.99 8.65
N ALA A 120 15.95 9.39 8.28
CA ALA A 120 15.53 9.22 6.91
C ALA A 120 14.03 9.45 6.79
N TRP A 121 13.60 10.01 5.65
CA TRP A 121 12.18 10.26 5.36
C TRP A 121 11.89 10.11 3.88
N LEU A 122 10.60 10.09 3.55
CA LEU A 122 10.10 10.14 2.19
C LEU A 122 9.82 11.59 1.80
N ASN A 123 10.55 12.12 0.84
CA ASN A 123 10.28 13.42 0.23
C ASN A 123 9.16 13.25 -0.80
N LEU A 124 7.92 13.34 -0.33
CA LEU A 124 6.74 13.08 -1.14
C LEU A 124 6.34 14.30 -1.97
N PRO A 125 5.80 14.10 -3.18
CA PRO A 125 5.28 15.21 -3.99
C PRO A 125 4.21 15.98 -3.21
N THR A 126 4.39 17.28 -3.07
CA THR A 126 3.37 18.17 -2.49
C THR A 126 2.30 18.44 -3.52
N GLY A 127 1.07 17.99 -3.26
CA GLY A 127 -0.07 18.26 -4.14
C GLY A 127 -1.39 18.22 -3.37
N TYR A 128 -2.38 18.97 -3.87
CA TYR A 128 -3.69 19.14 -3.24
C TYR A 128 -4.41 17.81 -2.94
N TRP A 129 -4.16 16.77 -3.73
CA TRP A 129 -4.75 15.42 -3.58
C TRP A 129 -4.26 14.64 -2.36
N TRP A 130 -3.10 14.95 -1.84
CA TRP A 130 -2.51 14.31 -0.67
C TRP A 130 -3.32 14.52 0.61
N HIS A 131 -3.91 15.68 0.75
CA HIS A 131 -4.65 16.05 1.96
C HIS A 131 -5.97 15.28 2.15
N TRP A 132 -6.50 14.68 1.07
CA TRP A 132 -7.79 14.00 1.11
C TRP A 132 -7.70 12.49 1.26
N TYR A 133 -6.66 11.85 0.75
CA TYR A 133 -6.61 10.38 0.58
C TYR A 133 -5.42 9.70 1.24
N GLY A 134 -4.48 10.42 1.83
CA GLY A 134 -3.37 9.86 2.55
C GLY A 134 -2.66 10.90 3.39
N SER A 135 -2.04 10.50 4.48
CA SER A 135 -1.12 11.35 5.23
C SER A 135 0.32 11.03 4.85
N GLU A 136 1.19 12.02 5.02
CA GLU A 136 2.63 11.81 4.89
C GLU A 136 3.09 10.70 5.85
N PHE A 137 2.57 10.69 7.06
CA PHE A 137 2.93 9.68 8.06
C PHE A 137 2.41 8.29 7.72
N GLU A 138 1.26 8.17 7.06
CA GLU A 138 0.75 6.90 6.55
C GLU A 138 1.74 6.27 5.55
N ALA A 139 2.29 7.08 4.63
CA ALA A 139 3.29 6.60 3.69
C ALA A 139 4.56 6.10 4.40
N HIS A 140 5.05 6.85 5.38
CA HIS A 140 6.20 6.45 6.19
C HIS A 140 5.91 5.19 7.01
N ALA A 141 4.72 5.05 7.60
CA ALA A 141 4.33 3.90 8.39
C ALA A 141 4.25 2.62 7.55
N TYR A 142 3.62 2.67 6.36
CA TYR A 142 3.58 1.51 5.47
C TYR A 142 4.94 1.17 4.87
N PHE A 143 5.77 2.16 4.58
CA PHE A 143 7.13 1.90 4.14
C PHE A 143 7.97 1.28 5.26
N LEU A 144 7.84 1.75 6.49
CA LEU A 144 8.48 1.13 7.65
C LEU A 144 7.98 -0.33 7.86
N LYS A 145 6.68 -0.58 7.70
CA LYS A 145 6.10 -1.94 7.76
C LYS A 145 6.71 -2.84 6.69
N LEU A 146 6.97 -2.34 5.49
CA LEU A 146 7.64 -3.08 4.43
C LEU A 146 9.11 -3.35 4.79
N LEU A 147 9.87 -2.32 5.19
CA LEU A 147 11.28 -2.45 5.55
C LEU A 147 11.49 -3.40 6.75
N SER A 148 10.62 -3.35 7.76
CA SER A 148 10.71 -4.24 8.92
C SER A 148 10.55 -5.73 8.57
N ARG A 149 9.94 -6.03 7.44
CA ARG A 149 9.76 -7.40 6.93
C ARG A 149 10.86 -7.82 5.95
N THR A 150 11.33 -6.88 5.13
CA THR A 150 12.29 -7.17 4.05
C THR A 150 13.75 -6.95 4.46
N ASN A 151 14.01 -5.97 5.30
CA ASN A 151 15.35 -5.58 5.74
C ASN A 151 15.35 -4.89 7.12
N PRO A 152 15.00 -5.63 8.19
CA PRO A 152 14.81 -5.06 9.53
C PRO A 152 16.07 -4.41 10.10
N ASP A 153 17.25 -4.96 9.78
CA ASP A 153 18.54 -4.52 10.33
C ASP A 153 19.21 -3.40 9.50
N ALA A 154 18.57 -2.96 8.41
CA ALA A 154 19.13 -1.89 7.61
C ALA A 154 19.16 -0.56 8.39
N ALA A 155 20.23 0.22 8.20
CA ALA A 155 20.35 1.56 8.75
C ALA A 155 19.15 2.46 8.37
N LEU A 156 18.61 2.29 7.16
CA LEU A 156 17.43 3.02 6.69
C LEU A 156 16.20 2.77 7.59
N THR A 157 16.00 1.53 8.04
CA THR A 157 14.86 1.17 8.91
C THR A 157 14.94 1.93 10.25
N SER A 158 16.09 1.92 10.91
CA SER A 158 16.28 2.63 12.19
C SER A 158 16.20 4.15 12.03
N ARG A 159 16.72 4.70 10.93
CA ARG A 159 16.65 6.13 10.61
C ARG A 159 15.21 6.60 10.36
N LEU A 160 14.40 5.78 9.69
CA LEU A 160 12.99 6.07 9.46
C LEU A 160 12.18 6.03 10.76
N VAL A 161 12.45 5.07 11.65
CA VAL A 161 11.86 5.04 12.99
C VAL A 161 12.18 6.32 13.75
N LYS A 162 13.45 6.75 13.74
CA LYS A 162 13.89 7.98 14.40
C LYS A 162 13.18 9.21 13.85
N TYR A 163 13.05 9.30 12.53
CA TYR A 163 12.27 10.38 11.88
C TYR A 163 10.83 10.42 12.38
N LEU A 164 10.13 9.28 12.38
CA LEU A 164 8.75 9.20 12.83
C LEU A 164 8.61 9.63 14.30
N LEU A 165 9.52 9.17 15.18
CA LEU A 165 9.50 9.55 16.60
C LEU A 165 9.74 11.05 16.79
N ASN A 166 10.68 11.65 16.07
CA ASN A 166 11.02 13.07 16.16
C ASN A 166 9.88 13.97 15.66
N ASN A 167 9.09 13.49 14.70
CA ASN A 167 7.98 14.26 14.11
C ASN A 167 6.63 14.01 14.76
N ARG A 168 6.60 13.25 15.86
CA ARG A 168 5.38 13.05 16.64
C ARG A 168 4.97 14.35 17.35
N LYS A 169 3.78 14.85 17.08
CA LYS A 169 3.27 16.10 17.66
C LYS A 169 2.80 15.95 19.11
N HIS A 170 2.31 14.77 19.46
CA HIS A 170 1.77 14.44 20.76
C HIS A 170 2.29 13.09 21.24
N ALA A 171 2.08 12.78 22.52
CA ALA A 171 2.53 11.52 23.09
C ALA A 171 1.93 10.27 22.40
N THR A 172 0.75 10.41 21.78
CA THR A 172 -0.07 9.31 21.28
C THR A 172 -0.43 9.37 19.79
N TYR A 173 -0.22 10.49 19.09
CA TYR A 173 -0.55 10.61 17.68
C TYR A 173 0.35 11.63 16.95
N TRP A 174 0.37 11.58 15.61
CA TRP A 174 1.12 12.49 14.73
C TRP A 174 0.26 13.67 14.29
N ASN A 175 -0.51 13.54 13.22
CA ASN A 175 -1.36 14.60 12.70
C ASN A 175 -2.84 14.38 12.96
N SER A 176 -3.26 13.14 13.07
CA SER A 176 -4.65 12.74 13.27
C SER A 176 -4.76 11.41 14.01
N THR A 177 -5.97 11.02 14.36
CA THR A 177 -6.25 9.69 14.94
C THR A 177 -6.08 8.54 13.93
N ARG A 178 -5.88 8.86 12.66
CA ARG A 178 -5.60 7.90 11.59
C ARG A 178 -4.12 7.50 11.55
N ASP A 179 -3.23 8.42 11.93
CA ASP A 179 -1.79 8.23 11.95
C ASP A 179 -1.40 7.57 13.28
#